data_2ea81a754b7c12ddcd65dadea1e05bad
#
_entry.id   2ea81a754b7c12ddcd65dadea1e05bad
#
_cell.length_a   1.000
_cell.length_b   1.000
_cell.length_c   1.000
_cell.angle_alpha   90.00
_cell.angle_beta   90.00
_cell.angle_gamma   90.00
#
_symmetry.space_group_name_H-M   'P 1'
#
loop_
_entity.id
_entity.type
_entity.pdbx_description
1 polymer ?
#
loop_
_entity_poly.entity_id
_entity_poly.type
_entity_poly.pdbx_seq_one_letter_code
_entity_poly.pdbx_strand_id
1 'polypeptide(L)'
;EPWRNVHQWPVLSWLTPQPPVLLLQADGKQSVWEGGRQVTLRATPRFKAVELPDDLVLRRPVQLPAMAAEDALAAMALEARSNSPFDVADMVWGYTLQTRKGHSAQQGELVMASRKQIAQHLSAVQSNSLGHATDWAAAEVWVLTSDGQPVVLPGYGNTAREAYCATRRRWGFA
;
A
#
# COMPACT_ATOMS: atom_id res chain seq x y z
N GLU A 1 -5.43 -15.51 13.60
CA GLU A 1 -6.14 -15.76 12.32
C GLU A 1 -5.11 -15.67 11.17
N PRO A 2 -4.66 -16.82 10.62
CA PRO A 2 -3.54 -16.87 9.66
C PRO A 2 -3.86 -16.32 8.26
N TRP A 3 -5.07 -15.88 8.00
CA TRP A 3 -5.57 -15.57 6.66
C TRP A 3 -5.53 -14.08 6.28
N ARG A 4 -5.08 -13.20 7.17
CA ARG A 4 -5.10 -11.73 6.93
C ARG A 4 -4.08 -11.24 5.89
N ASN A 5 -3.02 -11.99 5.64
CA ASN A 5 -1.91 -11.56 4.77
C ASN A 5 -1.81 -12.32 3.44
N VAL A 6 -2.84 -13.03 3.02
CA VAL A 6 -2.87 -13.78 1.75
C VAL A 6 -2.65 -12.88 0.52
N HIS A 7 -2.83 -11.56 0.66
CA HIS A 7 -2.59 -10.59 -0.42
C HIS A 7 -1.13 -10.39 -0.80
N GLN A 8 -0.22 -10.82 0.05
CA GLN A 8 1.23 -10.70 -0.19
C GLN A 8 1.84 -11.96 -0.82
N TRP A 9 1.04 -12.99 -1.07
CA TRP A 9 1.49 -14.18 -1.77
C TRP A 9 1.50 -13.93 -3.28
N PRO A 10 2.67 -13.92 -3.93
CA PRO A 10 2.77 -13.63 -5.36
C PRO A 10 2.01 -14.63 -6.24
N VAL A 11 1.72 -15.83 -5.72
CA VAL A 11 1.01 -16.89 -6.46
C VAL A 11 -0.51 -16.75 -6.40
N LEU A 12 -1.06 -16.07 -5.38
CA LEU A 12 -2.52 -15.90 -5.22
C LEU A 12 -3.02 -14.51 -5.58
N SER A 13 -2.13 -13.54 -5.77
CA SER A 13 -2.52 -12.18 -6.14
C SER A 13 -3.20 -12.11 -7.52
N TRP A 14 -2.88 -13.02 -8.42
CA TRP A 14 -3.49 -13.09 -9.75
C TRP A 14 -4.87 -13.75 -9.75
N LEU A 15 -5.17 -14.60 -8.75
CA LEU A 15 -6.48 -15.26 -8.61
C LEU A 15 -7.54 -14.40 -7.93
N THR A 16 -7.13 -13.31 -7.30
CA THR A 16 -8.07 -12.37 -6.67
C THR A 16 -8.20 -11.14 -7.54
N PRO A 17 -9.38 -10.89 -8.15
CA PRO A 17 -9.58 -9.67 -8.91
C PRO A 17 -9.39 -8.48 -7.97
N GLN A 18 -8.31 -7.72 -8.18
CA GLN A 18 -8.09 -6.48 -7.47
C GLN A 18 -8.87 -5.39 -8.20
N PRO A 19 -9.85 -4.76 -7.57
CA PRO A 19 -10.60 -3.70 -8.20
C PRO A 19 -9.67 -2.52 -8.54
N PRO A 20 -9.93 -1.80 -9.62
CA PRO A 20 -9.15 -0.63 -9.98
C PRO A 20 -9.25 0.46 -8.92
N VAL A 21 -8.16 1.19 -8.73
CA VAL A 21 -8.01 2.29 -7.77
C VAL A 21 -7.62 3.55 -8.52
N LEU A 22 -8.29 4.66 -8.25
CA LEU A 22 -7.89 5.99 -8.72
C LEU A 22 -6.83 6.53 -7.77
N LEU A 23 -5.61 6.68 -8.24
CA LEU A 23 -4.49 7.23 -7.48
C LEU A 23 -4.31 8.71 -7.80
N LEU A 24 -4.36 9.56 -6.78
CA LEU A 24 -3.86 10.92 -6.84
C LEU A 24 -2.35 10.88 -6.54
N GLN A 25 -1.55 11.13 -7.53
CA GLN A 25 -0.09 11.13 -7.44
C GLN A 25 0.43 12.36 -6.70
N ALA A 26 1.64 12.27 -6.16
CA ALA A 26 2.28 13.36 -5.43
C ALA A 26 2.48 14.64 -6.27
N ASP A 27 2.57 14.51 -7.60
CA ASP A 27 2.64 15.63 -8.54
C ASP A 27 1.26 16.24 -8.91
N GLY A 28 0.18 15.74 -8.30
CA GLY A 28 -1.19 16.19 -8.52
C GLY A 28 -1.90 15.53 -9.71
N LYS A 29 -1.22 14.68 -10.46
CA LYS A 29 -1.84 13.92 -11.55
C LYS A 29 -2.68 12.77 -11.00
N GLN A 30 -3.68 12.37 -11.77
CA GLN A 30 -4.49 11.20 -11.47
C GLN A 30 -4.19 10.07 -12.43
N SER A 31 -4.07 8.87 -11.88
CA SER A 31 -3.84 7.65 -12.65
C SER A 31 -4.68 6.51 -12.09
N VAL A 32 -4.98 5.51 -12.91
CA VAL A 32 -5.74 4.34 -12.50
C VAL A 32 -4.80 3.15 -12.39
N TRP A 33 -4.90 2.42 -11.30
CA TRP A 33 -4.06 1.28 -10.98
C TRP A 33 -4.89 0.03 -10.76
N GLU A 34 -4.45 -1.09 -11.32
CA GLU A 34 -5.05 -2.41 -11.15
C GLU A 34 -3.95 -3.45 -11.05
N GLY A 35 -3.99 -4.28 -10.00
CA GLY A 35 -2.99 -5.34 -9.79
C GLY A 35 -1.55 -4.82 -9.66
N GLY A 36 -1.34 -3.65 -9.09
CA GLY A 36 -0.02 -3.04 -8.93
C GLY A 36 0.57 -2.40 -10.19
N ARG A 37 -0.25 -2.20 -11.23
CA ARG A 37 0.15 -1.57 -12.50
C ARG A 37 -0.78 -0.45 -12.87
N GLN A 38 -0.22 0.57 -13.50
CA GLN A 38 -1.01 1.65 -14.08
C GLN A 38 -1.75 1.14 -15.32
N VAL A 39 -3.05 1.43 -15.40
CA VAL A 39 -3.93 1.03 -16.50
C VAL A 39 -4.74 2.23 -17.00
N THR A 40 -5.29 2.11 -18.21
CA THR A 40 -6.23 3.10 -18.76
C THR A 40 -7.63 2.55 -18.69
N LEU A 41 -8.51 3.21 -17.91
CA LEU A 41 -9.93 2.85 -17.83
C LEU A 41 -10.79 4.04 -18.30
N ARG A 42 -11.95 3.70 -18.88
CA ARG A 42 -12.95 4.71 -19.30
C ARG A 42 -13.84 5.18 -18.16
N ALA A 43 -14.01 4.37 -17.12
CA ALA A 43 -14.86 4.69 -15.98
C ALA A 43 -14.03 5.07 -14.76
N THR A 44 -14.55 5.97 -13.92
CA THR A 44 -13.92 6.35 -12.66
C THR A 44 -13.98 5.18 -11.67
N PRO A 45 -12.84 4.73 -11.12
CA PRO A 45 -12.81 3.66 -10.14
C PRO A 45 -13.60 4.01 -8.87
N ARG A 46 -14.15 2.98 -8.24
CA ARG A 46 -14.84 3.13 -6.95
C ARG A 46 -13.88 3.45 -5.81
N PHE A 47 -12.70 2.85 -5.85
CA PHE A 47 -11.69 3.00 -4.80
C PHE A 47 -10.70 4.10 -5.17
N LYS A 48 -10.22 4.80 -4.16
CA LYS A 48 -9.34 5.95 -4.32
C LYS A 48 -8.15 5.82 -3.39
N ALA A 49 -7.01 6.31 -3.83
CA ALA A 49 -5.78 6.35 -3.07
C ALA A 49 -5.08 7.71 -3.26
N VAL A 50 -4.33 8.11 -2.26
CA VAL A 50 -3.44 9.28 -2.30
C VAL A 50 -2.02 8.77 -2.15
N GLU A 51 -1.16 9.16 -3.07
CA GLU A 51 0.28 8.90 -2.96
C GLU A 51 0.91 9.90 -2.00
N LEU A 52 1.71 9.39 -1.07
CA LEU A 52 2.52 10.25 -0.21
C LEU A 52 3.72 10.77 -1.00
N PRO A 53 4.01 12.07 -0.90
CA PRO A 53 5.24 12.63 -1.46
C PRO A 53 6.48 12.11 -0.72
N ASP A 54 7.61 12.09 -1.41
CA ASP A 54 8.86 11.49 -0.92
C ASP A 54 9.40 12.14 0.36
N ASP A 55 9.12 13.42 0.58
CA ASP A 55 9.53 14.15 1.78
C ASP A 55 8.79 13.73 3.06
N LEU A 56 7.67 13.01 2.93
CA LEU A 56 6.92 12.44 4.05
C LEU A 56 7.22 10.95 4.31
N VAL A 57 8.09 10.34 3.51
CA VAL A 57 8.34 8.91 3.55
C VAL A 57 9.81 8.62 3.81
N LEU A 58 10.08 7.85 4.84
CA LEU A 58 11.40 7.27 5.05
C LEU A 58 11.46 5.90 4.37
N ARG A 59 12.39 5.73 3.44
CA ARG A 59 12.60 4.50 2.67
C ARG A 59 13.86 3.80 3.14
N ARG A 60 13.81 2.49 3.23
CA ARG A 60 14.95 1.67 3.59
C ARG A 60 15.00 0.39 2.75
N PRO A 61 16.06 0.17 1.97
CA PRO A 61 16.26 -1.10 1.30
C PRO A 61 16.51 -2.19 2.34
N VAL A 62 15.90 -3.36 2.13
CA VAL A 62 16.00 -4.51 3.04
C VAL A 62 16.36 -5.75 2.25
N GLN A 63 17.20 -6.58 2.84
CA GLN A 63 17.55 -7.90 2.33
C GLN A 63 17.36 -8.93 3.44
N LEU A 64 16.53 -9.93 3.17
CA LEU A 64 16.26 -11.03 4.09
C LEU A 64 16.65 -12.36 3.45
N PRO A 65 17.08 -13.36 4.25
CA PRO A 65 17.17 -14.72 3.75
C PRO A 65 15.79 -15.24 3.35
N ALA A 66 15.74 -16.29 2.55
CA ALA A 66 14.50 -16.97 2.24
C ALA A 66 13.85 -17.49 3.53
N MET A 67 12.64 -17.04 3.80
CA MET A 67 11.88 -17.41 5.01
C MET A 67 10.39 -17.39 4.73
N ALA A 68 9.60 -17.95 5.67
CA ALA A 68 8.15 -17.89 5.59
C ALA A 68 7.64 -16.45 5.67
N ALA A 69 6.46 -16.18 5.09
CA ALA A 69 5.88 -14.84 5.07
C ALA A 69 5.64 -14.26 6.47
N GLU A 70 5.30 -15.10 7.45
CA GLU A 70 5.11 -14.68 8.84
C GLU A 70 6.41 -14.23 9.50
N ASP A 71 7.51 -14.96 9.26
CA ASP A 71 8.84 -14.62 9.76
C ASP A 71 9.37 -13.35 9.09
N ALA A 72 9.14 -13.20 7.79
CA ALA A 72 9.48 -11.99 7.06
C ALA A 72 8.72 -10.77 7.60
N LEU A 73 7.43 -10.91 7.89
CA LEU A 73 6.62 -9.84 8.51
C LEU A 73 7.17 -9.46 9.89
N ALA A 74 7.52 -10.44 10.73
CA ALA A 74 8.11 -10.20 12.04
C ALA A 74 9.47 -9.49 11.94
N ALA A 75 10.32 -9.91 11.01
CA ALA A 75 11.60 -9.27 10.75
C ALA A 75 11.43 -7.82 10.28
N MET A 76 10.48 -7.56 9.36
CA MET A 76 10.19 -6.21 8.89
C MET A 76 9.61 -5.33 9.98
N ALA A 77 8.75 -5.87 10.87
CA ALA A 77 8.24 -5.14 12.02
C ALA A 77 9.36 -4.72 12.98
N LEU A 78 10.31 -5.61 13.23
CA LEU A 78 11.48 -5.32 14.07
C LEU A 78 12.36 -4.25 13.41
N GLU A 79 12.62 -4.38 12.11
CA GLU A 79 13.40 -3.42 11.33
C GLU A 79 12.76 -2.02 11.36
N ALA A 80 11.44 -1.94 11.18
CA ALA A 80 10.70 -0.70 11.26
C ALA A 80 10.84 -0.02 12.64
N ARG A 81 10.67 -0.80 13.72
CA ARG A 81 10.78 -0.28 15.09
C ARG A 81 12.19 0.18 15.44
N SER A 82 13.20 -0.55 15.00
CA SER A 82 14.60 -0.27 15.33
C SER A 82 15.17 0.92 14.57
N ASN A 83 14.63 1.23 13.41
CA ASN A 83 15.19 2.25 12.50
C ASN A 83 14.25 3.45 12.28
N SER A 84 13.09 3.46 12.90
CA SER A 84 12.15 4.57 12.79
C SER A 84 12.59 5.75 13.67
N PRO A 85 12.60 6.97 13.14
CA PRO A 85 12.73 8.17 13.96
C PRO A 85 11.41 8.60 14.61
N PHE A 86 10.30 7.93 14.28
CA PHE A 86 8.97 8.25 14.77
C PHE A 86 8.64 7.44 16.02
N ASP A 87 7.86 8.02 16.92
CA ASP A 87 7.27 7.27 18.03
C ASP A 87 6.41 6.11 17.52
N VAL A 88 6.43 4.98 18.24
CA VAL A 88 5.69 3.76 17.85
C VAL A 88 4.20 4.06 17.62
N ALA A 89 3.60 4.92 18.42
CA ALA A 89 2.19 5.32 18.29
C ALA A 89 1.91 6.18 17.05
N ASP A 90 2.90 6.94 16.59
CA ASP A 90 2.79 7.81 15.41
C ASP A 90 3.23 7.13 14.12
N MET A 91 3.99 6.05 14.22
CA MET A 91 4.53 5.35 13.06
C MET A 91 3.48 4.53 12.34
N VAL A 92 3.47 4.63 11.02
CA VAL A 92 2.86 3.66 10.10
C VAL A 92 3.91 3.19 9.12
N TRP A 93 3.87 1.92 8.75
CA TRP A 93 4.87 1.33 7.88
C TRP A 93 4.26 0.25 6.98
N GLY A 94 4.94 -0.04 5.90
CA GLY A 94 4.66 -1.13 4.97
C GLY A 94 5.93 -1.54 4.25
N TYR A 95 5.86 -2.59 3.46
CA TYR A 95 7.03 -3.11 2.77
C TYR A 95 6.67 -3.87 1.50
N THR A 96 7.66 -4.03 0.63
CA THR A 96 7.67 -5.00 -0.46
C THR A 96 8.81 -5.96 -0.27
N LEU A 97 8.62 -7.23 -0.63
CA LEU A 97 9.67 -8.23 -0.72
C LEU A 97 9.50 -9.03 -2.01
N GLN A 98 10.59 -9.22 -2.72
CA GLN A 98 10.63 -9.99 -3.96
C GLN A 98 11.80 -10.98 -3.90
N THR A 99 11.54 -12.22 -4.34
CA THR A 99 12.59 -13.21 -4.52
C THR A 99 13.16 -13.05 -5.93
N ARG A 100 14.44 -12.76 -6.04
CA ARG A 100 15.13 -12.67 -7.33
C ARG A 100 15.36 -14.07 -7.87
N LYS A 101 15.04 -14.30 -9.14
CA LYS A 101 15.31 -15.60 -9.79
C LYS A 101 16.79 -15.98 -9.64
N GLY A 102 17.05 -17.18 -9.11
CA GLY A 102 18.40 -17.69 -8.88
C GLY A 102 19.05 -17.29 -7.56
N HIS A 103 18.36 -16.54 -6.70
CA HIS A 103 18.84 -16.16 -5.37
C HIS A 103 17.92 -16.73 -4.28
N SER A 104 18.55 -17.21 -3.19
CA SER A 104 17.81 -17.63 -1.98
C SER A 104 17.41 -16.44 -1.09
N ALA A 105 17.89 -15.23 -1.37
CA ALA A 105 17.60 -14.04 -0.62
C ALA A 105 16.40 -13.28 -1.21
N GLN A 106 15.59 -12.72 -0.32
CA GLN A 106 14.51 -11.78 -0.65
C GLN A 106 15.04 -10.36 -0.53
N GLN A 107 14.73 -9.53 -1.50
CA GLN A 107 15.07 -8.11 -1.49
C GLN A 107 13.79 -7.28 -1.56
N GLY A 108 13.78 -6.14 -0.90
CA GLY A 108 12.65 -5.25 -0.90
C GLY A 108 12.94 -3.90 -0.30
N GLU A 109 11.88 -3.17 -0.04
CA GLU A 109 11.93 -1.82 0.51
C GLU A 109 10.94 -1.71 1.66
N LEU A 110 11.42 -1.23 2.79
CA LEU A 110 10.61 -0.83 3.93
C LEU A 110 10.31 0.65 3.81
N VAL A 111 9.05 1.03 3.96
CA VAL A 111 8.59 2.42 3.95
C VAL A 111 7.96 2.75 5.30
N MET A 112 8.29 3.90 5.84
CA MET A 112 7.80 4.38 7.14
C MET A 112 7.36 5.83 7.01
N ALA A 113 6.30 6.20 7.71
CA ALA A 113 5.79 7.58 7.73
C ALA A 113 5.13 7.91 9.07
N SER A 114 4.95 9.19 9.36
CA SER A 114 4.24 9.69 10.54
C SER A 114 2.74 9.80 10.26
N ARG A 115 1.91 9.25 11.14
CA ARG A 115 0.45 9.38 11.05
C ARG A 115 -0.01 10.84 11.11
N LYS A 116 0.66 11.67 11.91
CA LYS A 116 0.36 13.10 12.03
C LYS A 116 0.62 13.82 10.71
N GLN A 117 1.77 13.55 10.07
CA GLN A 117 2.12 14.15 8.79
C GLN A 117 1.16 13.68 7.67
N ILE A 118 0.80 12.40 7.67
CA ILE A 118 -0.20 11.87 6.73
C ILE A 118 -1.55 12.57 6.91
N ALA A 119 -2.02 12.73 8.14
CA ALA A 119 -3.28 13.42 8.42
C ALA A 119 -3.27 14.88 7.92
N GLN A 120 -2.17 15.60 8.10
CA GLN A 120 -1.99 16.95 7.58
C GLN A 120 -2.02 16.96 6.04
N HIS A 121 -1.32 16.02 5.41
CA HIS A 121 -1.29 15.90 3.95
C HIS A 121 -2.68 15.60 3.37
N LEU A 122 -3.42 14.63 3.94
CA LEU A 122 -4.79 14.30 3.51
C LEU A 122 -5.75 15.48 3.67
N SER A 123 -5.62 16.24 4.76
CA SER A 123 -6.41 17.46 4.98
C SER A 123 -6.11 18.53 3.93
N ALA A 124 -4.85 18.72 3.56
CA ALA A 124 -4.45 19.65 2.51
C ALA A 124 -4.97 19.21 1.14
N VAL A 125 -4.87 17.92 0.80
CA VAL A 125 -5.43 17.35 -0.43
C VAL A 125 -6.93 17.56 -0.52
N GLN A 126 -7.66 17.28 0.55
CA GLN A 126 -9.11 17.48 0.61
C GLN A 126 -9.50 18.96 0.46
N SER A 127 -8.77 19.86 1.10
CA SER A 127 -9.01 21.30 1.02
C SER A 127 -8.76 21.85 -0.39
N ASN A 128 -7.71 21.39 -1.06
CA ASN A 128 -7.38 21.78 -2.43
C ASN A 128 -8.37 21.21 -3.47
N SER A 129 -9.11 20.18 -3.09
CA SER A 129 -10.12 19.51 -3.93
C SER A 129 -11.53 20.03 -3.73
N LEU A 130 -11.72 21.10 -2.95
CA LEU A 130 -13.01 21.78 -2.75
C LEU A 130 -13.51 22.39 -4.07
N GLY A 131 -14.29 21.67 -4.78
CA GLY A 131 -14.81 21.99 -6.13
C GLY A 131 -14.92 20.76 -7.02
N HIS A 132 -14.29 19.68 -6.64
CA HIS A 132 -14.42 18.37 -7.28
C HIS A 132 -15.21 17.44 -6.36
N ALA A 133 -16.16 16.69 -6.90
CA ALA A 133 -17.00 15.75 -6.14
C ALA A 133 -16.24 14.53 -5.57
N THR A 134 -14.92 14.63 -5.43
CA THR A 134 -14.06 13.52 -5.01
C THR A 134 -13.70 13.67 -3.53
N ASP A 135 -14.21 12.76 -2.71
CA ASP A 135 -13.84 12.65 -1.31
C ASP A 135 -12.52 11.87 -1.18
N TRP A 136 -11.45 12.58 -0.80
CA TRP A 136 -10.13 12.02 -0.54
C TRP A 136 -9.89 11.67 0.94
N ALA A 137 -10.80 12.09 1.85
CA ALA A 137 -10.65 11.82 3.28
C ALA A 137 -10.72 10.31 3.61
N ALA A 138 -11.50 9.56 2.83
CA ALA A 138 -11.62 8.11 2.95
C ALA A 138 -10.72 7.33 1.99
N ALA A 139 -9.75 7.98 1.36
CA ALA A 139 -8.83 7.34 0.43
C ALA A 139 -7.83 6.42 1.14
N GLU A 140 -7.34 5.43 0.41
CA GLU A 140 -6.15 4.69 0.82
C GLU A 140 -4.93 5.60 0.79
N VAL A 141 -3.91 5.26 1.57
CA VAL A 141 -2.63 5.95 1.53
C VAL A 141 -1.59 5.01 0.93
N TRP A 142 -1.03 5.42 -0.17
CA TRP A 142 -0.05 4.64 -0.93
C TRP A 142 1.32 5.29 -0.93
N VAL A 143 2.34 4.45 -0.95
CA VAL A 143 3.73 4.83 -1.22
C VAL A 143 4.19 4.01 -2.42
N LEU A 144 4.69 4.66 -3.45
CA LEU A 144 5.34 3.96 -4.55
C LEU A 144 6.80 3.71 -4.17
N THR A 145 7.24 2.45 -4.25
CA THR A 145 8.65 2.09 -4.02
C THR A 145 9.54 2.61 -5.14
N SER A 146 10.85 2.53 -4.95
CA SER A 146 11.84 2.89 -5.98
C SER A 146 11.64 2.13 -7.29
N ASP A 147 11.08 0.91 -7.22
CA ASP A 147 10.73 0.07 -8.38
C ASP A 147 9.33 0.37 -8.94
N GLY A 148 8.63 1.37 -8.41
CA GLY A 148 7.28 1.74 -8.83
C GLY A 148 6.19 0.79 -8.33
N GLN A 149 6.46 -0.05 -7.34
CA GLN A 149 5.47 -0.95 -6.74
C GLN A 149 4.69 -0.21 -5.65
N PRO A 150 3.35 -0.33 -5.61
CA PRO A 150 2.56 0.32 -4.58
C PRO A 150 2.65 -0.44 -3.25
N VAL A 151 2.91 0.29 -2.18
CA VAL A 151 2.76 -0.13 -0.80
C VAL A 151 1.55 0.57 -0.20
N VAL A 152 0.58 -0.19 0.26
CA VAL A 152 -0.63 0.34 0.91
C VAL A 152 -0.37 0.44 2.41
N LEU A 153 -0.40 1.65 2.95
CA LEU A 153 -0.22 1.85 4.38
C LEU A 153 -1.52 1.49 5.14
N PRO A 154 -1.42 0.71 6.24
CA PRO A 154 -2.59 0.25 6.99
C PRO A 154 -3.24 1.37 7.81
N GLY A 155 -4.55 1.25 8.04
CA GLY A 155 -5.30 2.14 8.93
C GLY A 155 -5.96 3.34 8.24
N TYR A 156 -6.07 3.29 6.92
CA TYR A 156 -6.75 4.30 6.09
C TYR A 156 -7.90 3.65 5.29
N GLY A 157 -8.20 4.13 4.09
CA GLY A 157 -9.31 3.61 3.28
C GLY A 157 -9.15 2.18 2.72
N ASN A 158 -8.04 1.50 2.98
CA ASN A 158 -7.75 0.15 2.51
C ASN A 158 -8.77 -0.90 2.99
N THR A 159 -9.35 -0.73 4.17
CA THR A 159 -10.33 -1.68 4.75
C THR A 159 -11.57 -1.87 3.88
N ALA A 160 -12.04 -0.82 3.19
CA ALA A 160 -13.19 -0.89 2.31
C ALA A 160 -12.91 -1.77 1.08
N ARG A 161 -11.72 -1.64 0.49
CA ARG A 161 -11.30 -2.46 -0.66
C ARG A 161 -11.03 -3.90 -0.25
N GLU A 162 -10.42 -4.13 0.90
CA GLU A 162 -10.19 -5.45 1.46
C GLU A 162 -11.51 -6.18 1.72
N ALA A 163 -12.50 -5.51 2.31
CA ALA A 163 -13.83 -6.06 2.53
C ALA A 163 -14.54 -6.42 1.22
N TYR A 164 -14.42 -5.56 0.20
CA TYR A 164 -14.95 -5.84 -1.13
C TYR A 164 -14.30 -7.09 -1.76
N CYS A 165 -12.99 -7.19 -1.70
CA CYS A 165 -12.25 -8.36 -2.20
C CYS A 165 -12.64 -9.63 -1.44
N ALA A 166 -12.79 -9.57 -0.12
CA ALA A 166 -13.20 -10.70 0.71
C ALA A 166 -14.61 -11.18 0.36
N THR A 167 -15.53 -10.25 0.13
CA THR A 167 -16.91 -10.58 -0.28
C THR A 167 -16.92 -11.26 -1.64
N ARG A 168 -16.20 -10.74 -2.63
CA ARG A 168 -16.16 -11.35 -3.97
C ARG A 168 -15.54 -12.74 -3.97
N ARG A 169 -14.58 -13.03 -3.09
CA ARG A 169 -14.04 -14.39 -2.95
C ARG A 169 -15.10 -15.37 -2.45
N ARG A 170 -15.95 -14.97 -1.51
CA ARG A 170 -17.03 -15.83 -0.99
C ARG A 170 -18.05 -16.20 -2.07
N TRP A 171 -18.31 -15.28 -3.01
CA TRP A 171 -19.27 -15.50 -4.10
C TRP A 171 -18.65 -16.20 -5.33
N GLY A 172 -17.33 -16.18 -5.48
CA GLY A 172 -16.63 -16.84 -6.60
C GLY A 172 -16.39 -18.34 -6.42
N PHE A 173 -16.72 -18.89 -5.26
CA PHE A 173 -16.65 -20.32 -4.93
C PHE A 173 -18.04 -20.97 -4.75
N ALA A 174 -19.12 -20.33 -5.21
CA ALA A 174 -20.46 -20.86 -5.22
C ALA A 174 -20.87 -21.32 -6.63
#